data_40274caa95dda9f69da800321a32d87d
#
_entry.id   40274caa95dda9f69da800321a32d87d
#
_cell.length_a   1.000
_cell.length_b   1.000
_cell.length_c   1.000
_cell.angle_alpha   90.00
_cell.angle_beta   90.00
_cell.angle_gamma   90.00
#
_symmetry.space_group_name_H-M   'P 1'
#
loop_
_entity.id
_entity.type
_entity.pdbx_description
1 polymer ?
#
loop_
_entity_poly.entity_id
_entity_poly.type
_entity_poly.pdbx_seq_one_letter_code
_entity_poly.pdbx_strand_id
1 'polypeptide(L)'
;MRHYEIVFLVHPDQSAQVPAMIERYKSTIEAASGAIHRLEDWGRRHLAYPIKKIHKAHYVLMNVECDQATLEELESGFRFNDAILRSMTLLQKVAITEPSAIATSTAEENKAAESRAKDAAAREAVVVPATGDIEDEIDLDDVDFDADEIIPE
;
A
#
# COMPACT_ATOMS: atom_id res chain seq x y z
N MET A 1 -6.61 -29.06 17.63
CA MET A 1 -6.20 -27.84 16.96
C MET A 1 -5.61 -26.86 17.97
N ARG A 2 -4.72 -25.96 17.54
CA ARG A 2 -4.07 -24.96 18.39
C ARG A 2 -4.13 -23.62 17.68
N HIS A 3 -4.07 -22.54 18.46
CA HIS A 3 -4.06 -21.19 17.91
C HIS A 3 -2.63 -20.70 17.67
N TYR A 4 -2.37 -20.18 16.50
CA TYR A 4 -1.08 -19.63 16.11
C TYR A 4 -1.24 -18.22 15.56
N GLU A 5 -0.29 -17.37 15.89
CA GLU A 5 -0.11 -16.08 15.25
C GLU A 5 1.09 -16.16 14.33
N ILE A 6 0.90 -15.92 13.07
CA ILE A 6 1.91 -16.04 12.03
C ILE A 6 2.11 -14.65 11.40
N VAL A 7 3.35 -14.16 11.44
CA VAL A 7 3.74 -12.95 10.73
C VAL A 7 4.75 -13.32 9.67
N PHE A 8 4.54 -12.90 8.44
CA PHE A 8 5.53 -13.10 7.39
C PHE A 8 5.79 -11.81 6.60
N LEU A 9 7.02 -11.69 6.14
CA LEU A 9 7.55 -10.54 5.43
C LEU A 9 7.78 -10.93 3.97
N VAL A 10 7.11 -10.24 3.05
CA VAL A 10 7.25 -10.45 1.61
C VAL A 10 8.15 -9.37 1.02
N HIS A 11 8.93 -9.77 0.02
CA HIS A 11 9.78 -8.86 -0.74
C HIS A 11 8.93 -7.71 -1.34
N PRO A 12 9.37 -6.44 -1.26
CA PRO A 12 8.57 -5.30 -1.72
C PRO A 12 8.19 -5.36 -3.20
N ASP A 13 9.04 -5.96 -4.05
CA ASP A 13 8.76 -6.12 -5.48
C ASP A 13 7.69 -7.18 -5.75
N GLN A 14 7.45 -8.07 -4.80
CA GLN A 14 6.44 -9.13 -4.88
C GLN A 14 5.12 -8.74 -4.17
N SER A 15 4.98 -7.49 -3.75
CA SER A 15 3.77 -7.00 -3.05
C SER A 15 2.47 -7.25 -3.84
N ALA A 16 2.52 -7.22 -5.16
CA ALA A 16 1.36 -7.51 -6.00
C ALA A 16 0.90 -8.97 -5.93
N GLN A 17 1.76 -9.89 -5.51
CA GLN A 17 1.44 -11.31 -5.39
C GLN A 17 0.89 -11.68 -4.00
N VAL A 18 0.96 -10.77 -3.03
CA VAL A 18 0.53 -11.02 -1.64
C VAL A 18 -0.91 -11.54 -1.56
N PRO A 19 -1.92 -10.97 -2.25
CA PRO A 19 -3.28 -11.51 -2.20
C PRO A 19 -3.37 -12.97 -2.65
N ALA A 20 -2.69 -13.33 -3.74
CA ALA A 20 -2.68 -14.70 -4.25
C ALA A 20 -1.94 -15.68 -3.30
N MET A 21 -0.91 -15.19 -2.61
CA MET A 21 -0.21 -15.98 -1.59
C MET A 21 -1.11 -16.24 -0.38
N ILE A 22 -1.84 -15.23 0.08
CA ILE A 22 -2.80 -15.32 1.18
C ILE A 22 -3.89 -16.35 0.85
N GLU A 23 -4.49 -16.27 -0.34
CA GLU A 23 -5.53 -17.22 -0.76
C GLU A 23 -5.00 -18.67 -0.80
N ARG A 24 -3.78 -18.88 -1.23
CA ARG A 24 -3.17 -20.21 -1.22
C ARG A 24 -2.99 -20.74 0.21
N TYR A 25 -2.48 -19.93 1.15
CA TYR A 25 -2.33 -20.35 2.54
C TYR A 25 -3.66 -20.57 3.23
N LYS A 26 -4.66 -19.73 2.94
CA LYS A 26 -6.03 -19.91 3.39
C LYS A 26 -6.60 -21.24 2.93
N SER A 27 -6.47 -21.56 1.65
CA SER A 27 -6.91 -22.85 1.10
C SER A 27 -6.24 -24.05 1.78
N THR A 28 -4.94 -23.97 2.09
CA THR A 28 -4.22 -25.04 2.82
C THR A 28 -4.80 -25.22 4.23
N ILE A 29 -5.07 -24.13 4.95
CA ILE A 29 -5.63 -24.17 6.30
C ILE A 29 -7.06 -24.73 6.29
N GLU A 30 -7.90 -24.27 5.38
CA GLU A 30 -9.31 -24.72 5.25
C GLU A 30 -9.40 -26.19 4.83
N ALA A 31 -8.52 -26.66 3.93
CA ALA A 31 -8.46 -28.05 3.50
C ALA A 31 -8.14 -29.00 4.67
N ALA A 32 -7.38 -28.55 5.65
CA ALA A 32 -7.09 -29.29 6.88
C ALA A 32 -8.13 -29.06 7.99
N SER A 33 -9.29 -28.50 7.67
CA SER A 33 -10.35 -28.14 8.63
C SER A 33 -9.90 -27.14 9.70
N GLY A 34 -8.87 -26.35 9.41
CA GLY A 34 -8.45 -25.22 10.22
C GLY A 34 -9.30 -23.98 9.99
N ALA A 35 -9.14 -22.96 10.81
CA ALA A 35 -9.85 -21.68 10.71
C ALA A 35 -8.89 -20.49 10.77
N ILE A 36 -9.22 -19.44 10.06
CA ILE A 36 -8.53 -18.15 10.15
C ILE A 36 -9.41 -17.19 10.93
N HIS A 37 -8.92 -16.76 12.09
CA HIS A 37 -9.65 -15.86 12.99
C HIS A 37 -9.39 -14.38 12.68
N ARG A 38 -8.16 -14.07 12.22
CA ARG A 38 -7.73 -12.72 11.88
C ARG A 38 -6.74 -12.76 10.73
N LEU A 39 -6.91 -11.85 9.77
CA LEU A 39 -6.00 -11.64 8.67
C LEU A 39 -5.81 -10.13 8.50
N GLU A 40 -4.59 -9.66 8.56
CA GLU A 40 -4.25 -8.26 8.39
C GLU A 40 -3.12 -8.10 7.38
N ASP A 41 -3.34 -7.22 6.42
CA ASP A 41 -2.32 -6.73 5.50
C ASP A 41 -1.86 -5.35 5.99
N TRP A 42 -0.63 -5.26 6.50
CA TRP A 42 -0.06 -4.01 6.98
C TRP A 42 0.65 -3.21 5.89
N GLY A 43 0.68 -3.74 4.68
CA GLY A 43 1.33 -3.12 3.54
C GLY A 43 2.85 -3.06 3.67
N ARG A 44 3.47 -2.19 2.87
CA ARG A 44 4.92 -2.00 2.85
C ARG A 44 5.36 -1.08 3.97
N ARG A 45 6.18 -1.62 4.89
CA ARG A 45 6.73 -0.90 6.05
C ARG A 45 8.25 -0.97 6.07
N HIS A 46 8.87 0.00 6.71
CA HIS A 46 10.31 -0.02 6.96
C HIS A 46 10.67 -1.12 7.97
N LEU A 47 11.76 -1.82 7.67
CA LEU A 47 12.39 -2.76 8.58
C LEU A 47 13.25 -2.02 9.61
N ALA A 48 13.33 -2.52 10.84
CA ALA A 48 14.24 -1.99 11.87
C ALA A 48 15.72 -2.16 11.50
N TYR A 49 16.03 -3.20 10.71
CA TYR A 49 17.35 -3.47 10.15
C TYR A 49 17.19 -4.10 8.76
N PRO A 50 18.18 -3.95 7.87
CA PRO A 50 18.08 -4.51 6.53
C PRO A 50 18.15 -6.03 6.55
N ILE A 51 17.28 -6.69 5.76
CA ILE A 51 17.29 -8.13 5.51
C ILE A 51 17.63 -8.33 4.04
N LYS A 52 18.68 -9.11 3.73
CA LYS A 52 19.17 -9.31 2.35
C LYS A 52 19.37 -7.99 1.58
N LYS A 53 19.89 -6.94 2.27
CA LYS A 53 20.08 -5.57 1.75
C LYS A 53 18.79 -4.79 1.44
N ILE A 54 17.64 -5.28 1.87
CA ILE A 54 16.33 -4.65 1.67
C ILE A 54 15.94 -3.93 2.95
N HIS A 55 15.48 -2.69 2.84
CA HIS A 55 15.10 -1.82 3.96
C HIS A 55 13.59 -1.74 4.20
N LYS A 56 12.76 -2.25 3.27
CA LYS A 56 11.30 -2.28 3.36
C LYS A 56 10.81 -3.69 3.05
N ALA A 57 9.72 -4.11 3.69
CA ALA A 57 9.04 -5.37 3.37
C ALA A 57 7.53 -5.17 3.44
N HIS A 58 6.79 -6.03 2.77
CA HIS A 58 5.35 -6.12 2.89
C HIS A 58 5.01 -7.08 4.03
N TYR A 59 4.30 -6.60 5.03
CA TYR A 59 3.96 -7.33 6.25
C TYR A 59 2.56 -7.91 6.16
N VAL A 60 2.41 -9.18 6.52
CA VAL A 60 1.11 -9.84 6.66
C VAL A 60 1.08 -10.56 8.00
N LEU A 61 -0.02 -10.38 8.72
CA LEU A 61 -0.32 -11.08 9.97
C LEU A 61 -1.53 -12.00 9.77
N MET A 62 -1.43 -13.22 10.25
CA MET A 62 -2.55 -14.19 10.29
C MET A 62 -2.65 -14.83 11.67
N ASN A 63 -3.85 -14.86 12.24
CA ASN A 63 -4.15 -15.69 13.40
C ASN A 63 -5.00 -16.87 12.92
N VAL A 64 -4.43 -18.05 13.09
CA VAL A 64 -4.98 -19.29 12.55
C VAL A 64 -5.18 -20.32 13.66
N GLU A 65 -6.15 -21.18 13.47
CA GLU A 65 -6.33 -22.39 14.26
C GLU A 65 -6.13 -23.59 13.35
N CYS A 66 -5.11 -24.39 13.63
CA CYS A 66 -4.78 -25.58 12.84
C CYS A 66 -4.10 -26.65 13.69
N ASP A 67 -3.88 -27.81 13.11
CA ASP A 67 -3.07 -28.85 13.70
C ASP A 67 -1.58 -28.64 13.43
N GLN A 68 -0.73 -29.48 14.04
CA GLN A 68 0.70 -29.38 13.91
C GLN A 68 1.18 -29.71 12.50
N ALA A 69 0.55 -30.66 11.81
CA ALA A 69 0.94 -31.09 10.47
C ALA A 69 0.69 -29.96 9.46
N THR A 70 -0.46 -29.30 9.54
CA THR A 70 -0.79 -28.14 8.70
C THR A 70 0.16 -26.98 8.95
N LEU A 71 0.54 -26.73 10.21
CA LEU A 71 1.52 -25.69 10.53
C LEU A 71 2.88 -25.97 9.86
N GLU A 72 3.37 -27.20 9.96
CA GLU A 72 4.64 -27.62 9.34
C GLU A 72 4.59 -27.50 7.81
N GLU A 73 3.45 -27.78 7.17
CA GLU A 73 3.24 -27.56 5.75
C GLU A 73 3.31 -26.08 5.39
N LEU A 74 2.66 -25.20 6.17
CA LEU A 74 2.71 -23.76 6.00
C LEU A 74 4.14 -23.21 6.16
N GLU A 75 4.83 -23.62 7.21
CA GLU A 75 6.22 -23.20 7.46
C GLU A 75 7.17 -23.68 6.36
N SER A 76 6.96 -24.88 5.85
CA SER A 76 7.69 -25.37 4.67
C SER A 76 7.38 -24.52 3.44
N GLY A 77 6.11 -24.19 3.23
CA GLY A 77 5.69 -23.30 2.16
C GLY A 77 6.35 -21.90 2.25
N PHE A 78 6.48 -21.34 3.45
CA PHE A 78 7.21 -20.09 3.67
C PHE A 78 8.70 -20.20 3.39
N ARG A 79 9.31 -21.30 3.80
CA ARG A 79 10.75 -21.53 3.65
C ARG A 79 11.17 -21.71 2.19
N PHE A 80 10.33 -22.36 1.37
CA PHE A 80 10.62 -22.62 -0.04
C PHE A 80 10.14 -21.50 -0.97
N ASN A 81 9.48 -20.47 -0.44
CA ASN A 81 9.02 -19.35 -1.24
C ASN A 81 10.04 -18.21 -1.20
N ASP A 82 10.73 -17.98 -2.32
CA ASP A 82 11.76 -16.95 -2.45
C ASP A 82 11.23 -15.51 -2.24
N ALA A 83 9.92 -15.30 -2.41
CA ALA A 83 9.28 -14.03 -2.14
C ALA A 83 9.21 -13.72 -0.63
N ILE A 84 9.29 -14.71 0.24
CA ILE A 84 9.25 -14.53 1.69
C ILE A 84 10.65 -14.30 2.23
N LEU A 85 10.86 -13.14 2.82
CA LEU A 85 12.13 -12.76 3.44
C LEU A 85 12.31 -13.41 4.80
N ARG A 86 11.23 -13.46 5.58
CA ARG A 86 11.19 -14.02 6.92
C ARG A 86 9.76 -14.36 7.33
N SER A 87 9.60 -15.38 8.14
CA SER A 87 8.36 -15.71 8.85
C SER A 87 8.63 -15.91 10.33
N MET A 88 7.60 -15.68 11.14
CA MET A 88 7.61 -15.94 12.58
C MET A 88 6.27 -16.51 12.99
N THR A 89 6.28 -17.60 13.74
CA THR A 89 5.10 -18.28 14.26
C THR A 89 5.12 -18.25 15.78
N LEU A 90 4.04 -17.81 16.40
CA LEU A 90 3.86 -17.76 17.84
C LEU A 90 2.65 -18.59 18.24
N LEU A 91 2.82 -19.47 19.24
CA LEU A 91 1.70 -20.19 19.82
C LEU A 91 0.87 -19.25 20.69
N GLN A 92 -0.44 -19.21 20.45
CA GLN A 92 -1.40 -18.45 21.23
C GLN A 92 -2.27 -19.35 22.09
N LYS A 93 -2.74 -18.85 23.24
CA LYS A 93 -3.59 -19.61 24.15
C LYS A 93 -5.06 -19.59 23.73
N VAL A 94 -5.46 -18.55 23.03
CA VAL A 94 -6.84 -18.28 22.60
C VAL A 94 -6.87 -17.71 21.18
N ALA A 95 -7.99 -17.81 20.52
CA ALA A 95 -8.23 -17.13 19.24
C ALA A 95 -8.20 -15.61 19.44
N ILE A 96 -7.40 -14.91 18.67
CA ILE A 96 -7.33 -13.44 18.65
C ILE A 96 -8.06 -12.96 17.39
N THR A 97 -9.16 -12.23 17.59
CA THR A 97 -10.00 -11.69 16.51
C THR A 97 -9.96 -10.17 16.44
N GLU A 98 -9.50 -9.51 17.51
CA GLU A 98 -9.45 -8.05 17.57
C GLU A 98 -8.36 -7.51 16.63
N PRO A 99 -8.63 -6.38 15.94
CA PRO A 99 -7.63 -5.75 15.09
C PRO A 99 -6.42 -5.30 15.91
N SER A 100 -5.24 -5.42 15.30
CA SER A 100 -4.00 -4.93 15.94
C SER A 100 -3.94 -3.40 15.93
N ALA A 101 -3.17 -2.83 16.85
CA ALA A 101 -2.93 -1.38 16.89
C ALA A 101 -2.31 -0.86 15.57
N ILE A 102 -1.55 -1.71 14.88
CA ILE A 102 -0.97 -1.36 13.56
C ILE A 102 -2.04 -1.32 12.48
N ALA A 103 -2.94 -2.29 12.46
CA ALA A 103 -4.04 -2.29 11.48
C ALA A 103 -4.98 -1.10 11.67
N THR A 104 -5.27 -0.74 12.92
CA THR A 104 -6.09 0.45 13.24
C THR A 104 -5.42 1.73 12.74
N SER A 105 -4.13 1.94 13.04
CA SER A 105 -3.40 3.12 12.58
C SER A 105 -3.28 3.18 11.04
N THR A 106 -3.05 2.04 10.39
CA THR A 106 -2.97 1.98 8.92
C THR A 106 -4.33 2.28 8.27
N ALA A 107 -5.43 1.80 8.88
CA ALA A 107 -6.77 2.11 8.40
C ALA A 107 -7.12 3.60 8.54
N GLU A 108 -6.71 4.23 9.63
CA GLU A 108 -6.86 5.68 9.84
C GLU A 108 -6.04 6.50 8.86
N GLU A 109 -4.77 6.13 8.61
CA GLU A 109 -3.91 6.77 7.63
C GLU A 109 -4.46 6.65 6.21
N ASN A 110 -4.93 5.48 5.82
CA ASN A 110 -5.54 5.25 4.51
C ASN A 110 -6.83 6.06 4.33
N LYS A 111 -7.68 6.14 5.34
CA LYS A 111 -8.91 6.94 5.33
C LYS A 111 -8.62 8.44 5.23
N ALA A 112 -7.59 8.91 5.95
CA ALA A 112 -7.13 10.30 5.86
C ALA A 112 -6.51 10.62 4.49
N ALA A 113 -5.78 9.69 3.89
CA ALA A 113 -5.22 9.85 2.55
C ALA A 113 -6.32 9.88 1.48
N GLU A 114 -7.35 9.04 1.59
CA GLU A 114 -8.48 8.99 0.69
C GLU A 114 -9.34 10.28 0.77
N SER A 115 -9.56 10.80 1.96
CA SER A 115 -10.27 12.08 2.12
C SER A 115 -9.49 13.25 1.50
N ARG A 116 -8.17 13.30 1.69
CA ARG A 116 -7.32 14.33 1.06
C ARG A 116 -7.31 14.21 -0.47
N ALA A 117 -7.30 13.00 -1.01
CA ALA A 117 -7.37 12.78 -2.45
C ALA A 117 -8.72 13.23 -3.04
N LYS A 118 -9.83 12.98 -2.34
CA LYS A 118 -11.16 13.48 -2.73
C LYS A 118 -11.25 15.00 -2.68
N ASP A 119 -10.69 15.62 -1.64
CA ASP A 119 -10.66 17.09 -1.50
C ASP A 119 -9.78 17.75 -2.57
N ALA A 120 -8.66 17.12 -2.94
CA ALA A 120 -7.80 17.58 -4.02
C ALA A 120 -8.50 17.49 -5.38
N ALA A 121 -9.16 16.37 -5.68
CA ALA A 121 -9.92 16.19 -6.91
C ALA A 121 -11.12 17.16 -7.01
N ALA A 122 -11.78 17.46 -5.89
CA ALA A 122 -12.87 18.44 -5.83
C ALA A 122 -12.39 19.88 -6.09
N ARG A 123 -11.16 20.22 -5.67
CA ARG A 123 -10.55 21.53 -5.93
C ARG A 123 -10.11 21.68 -7.38
N GLU A 124 -9.64 20.62 -8.01
CA GLU A 124 -9.23 20.62 -9.43
C GLU A 124 -10.43 20.72 -10.39
N ALA A 125 -11.60 20.18 -9.98
CA ALA A 125 -12.84 20.25 -10.74
C ALA A 125 -13.52 21.65 -10.71
N VAL A 126 -13.10 22.57 -9.84
CA VAL A 126 -13.66 23.94 -9.70
C VAL A 126 -12.88 24.97 -10.51
N VAL A 127 -11.70 24.64 -11.04
CA VAL A 127 -10.94 25.53 -11.92
C VAL A 127 -11.30 25.23 -13.37
N VAL A 128 -12.50 25.64 -13.79
CA VAL A 128 -12.81 25.88 -15.21
C VAL A 128 -12.49 27.34 -15.46
N PRO A 129 -11.53 27.69 -16.31
CA PRO A 129 -11.40 29.10 -16.76
C PRO A 129 -12.61 29.42 -17.60
N ALA A 130 -13.40 30.38 -17.14
CA ALA A 130 -14.38 31.04 -17.96
C ALA A 130 -13.61 31.85 -19.02
N THR A 131 -13.46 31.31 -20.22
CA THR A 131 -13.17 32.07 -21.39
C THR A 131 -14.49 32.74 -21.82
N GLY A 132 -14.73 33.91 -21.27
CA GLY A 132 -15.69 34.84 -21.81
C GLY A 132 -15.07 35.53 -23.01
N ASP A 133 -15.75 35.42 -24.14
CA ASP A 133 -15.51 36.18 -25.34
C ASP A 133 -15.49 37.69 -25.02
N ILE A 134 -14.38 38.34 -25.30
CA ILE A 134 -14.32 39.80 -25.47
C ILE A 134 -13.78 40.02 -26.87
N GLU A 135 -14.71 40.15 -27.81
CA GLU A 135 -14.46 40.86 -29.04
C GLU A 135 -14.41 42.34 -28.67
N ASP A 136 -13.23 42.94 -28.70
CA ASP A 136 -13.07 44.37 -28.80
C ASP A 136 -12.07 44.64 -29.93
N GLU A 137 -12.66 45.22 -31.02
CA GLU A 137 -11.97 45.83 -32.12
C GLU A 137 -11.00 46.89 -31.56
N ILE A 138 -9.73 46.76 -31.86
CA ILE A 138 -8.74 47.82 -31.69
C ILE A 138 -8.36 48.29 -33.08
N ASP A 139 -8.89 49.49 -33.44
CA ASP A 139 -8.48 50.31 -34.58
C ASP A 139 -6.96 50.49 -34.56
N LEU A 140 -6.33 50.06 -35.67
CA LEU A 140 -4.98 50.35 -36.03
C LEU A 140 -4.94 51.61 -36.88
N ASP A 141 -4.85 52.75 -36.26
CA ASP A 141 -4.38 53.96 -36.96
C ASP A 141 -3.46 54.77 -36.02
N ASP A 142 -2.31 55.14 -36.61
CA ASP A 142 -1.34 56.12 -36.13
C ASP A 142 -0.49 55.81 -34.91
N VAL A 143 0.67 55.14 -35.14
CA VAL A 143 1.91 55.57 -34.47
C VAL A 143 3.04 55.58 -35.50
N ASP A 144 3.49 56.76 -35.84
CA ASP A 144 4.68 57.08 -36.61
C ASP A 144 5.93 56.43 -35.99
N PHE A 145 6.69 55.83 -36.88
CA PHE A 145 7.99 55.24 -36.59
C PHE A 145 9.07 56.28 -36.90
N ASP A 146 9.53 57.00 -35.91
CA ASP A 146 10.76 57.77 -36.01
C ASP A 146 11.95 56.89 -35.69
N ALA A 147 12.71 56.59 -36.75
CA ALA A 147 14.06 56.07 -36.68
C ALA A 147 15.02 57.28 -36.65
N ASP A 148 15.76 57.38 -35.58
CA ASP A 148 17.18 57.85 -35.63
C ASP A 148 17.79 57.84 -34.24
N GLU A 149 18.89 57.32 -34.16
CA GLU A 149 20.23 57.78 -33.79
C GLU A 149 20.97 56.84 -32.81
N ILE A 150 21.86 56.08 -33.38
CA ILE A 150 23.32 56.16 -33.29
C ILE A 150 23.99 55.62 -32.02
N ILE A 151 24.79 54.58 -32.26
CA ILE A 151 25.99 54.03 -31.64
C ILE A 151 27.03 55.16 -31.39
N PRO A 152 28.13 55.09 -30.58
CA PRO A 152 28.89 53.97 -30.02
C PRO A 152 29.51 54.26 -28.63
N GLU A 153 30.02 53.30 -27.96
CA GLU A 153 31.39 52.90 -27.59
C GLU A 153 31.38 51.75 -26.60
#